data_999d40b9e0d4367cbfc2dc8a487c31ef
#
_entry.id   999d40b9e0d4367cbfc2dc8a487c31ef
#
_cell.length_a   1.000
_cell.length_b   1.000
_cell.length_c   1.000
_cell.angle_alpha   90.00
_cell.angle_beta   90.00
_cell.angle_gamma   90.00
#
_symmetry.space_group_name_H-M   'P 1'
#
loop_
_entity.id
_entity.type
_entity.pdbx_description
1 polymer ?
#
loop_
_entity_poly.entity_id
_entity_poly.type
_entity_poly.pdbx_seq_one_letter_code
_entity_poly.pdbx_strand_id
1 'polypeptide(L)'
;MIDPRVLITTYPTAFLHRGGGELELVDLCSNLRQLGIRADIYGSGSAPLNKYDTILHYSTIPTGMEFVLEAKRAGKKVVLMPSLWWLKEPTEQEKATTAEFFRLADRMVFKSKSEHENTSRWIPVDAAKVAFCRWGVDSAFEEPADNTLFKQAHQLTDYILWPGIIEERKNQLTAIHALKESKIPVVFLGDYRDRSYYEACVKAAPAHFKFLPHLQAKSEMLRSAIQNCKVFLEVPLEPPGFSAFEAALAKVPMVLSEGSWSDEHFAGLVHLADPKSTQSIQKAVQAALETPPAAELHKNTHNRHLLPQSLEPLVRTLQLRT
;
A
#
# COMPACT_ATOMS: atom_id res chain seq x y z
N MET A 1 -14.20 22.63 -18.32
CA MET A 1 -14.29 21.23 -17.84
C MET A 1 -15.27 21.23 -16.70
N ILE A 2 -16.22 20.30 -16.68
CA ILE A 2 -17.16 20.16 -15.55
C ILE A 2 -16.37 19.45 -14.45
N ASP A 3 -16.39 20.01 -13.26
CA ASP A 3 -15.75 19.46 -12.08
C ASP A 3 -16.64 18.31 -11.55
N PRO A 4 -16.27 17.03 -11.76
CA PRO A 4 -17.16 15.94 -11.44
C PRO A 4 -17.31 15.79 -9.92
N ARG A 5 -18.51 15.45 -9.49
CA ARG A 5 -18.74 15.01 -8.12
C ARG A 5 -18.57 13.51 -8.05
N VAL A 6 -17.62 13.06 -7.24
CA VAL A 6 -17.17 11.66 -7.16
C VAL A 6 -17.62 11.02 -5.85
N LEU A 7 -18.27 9.87 -5.92
CA LEU A 7 -18.51 9.02 -4.75
C LEU A 7 -17.50 7.87 -4.78
N ILE A 8 -16.68 7.79 -3.73
CA ILE A 8 -15.74 6.70 -3.53
C ILE A 8 -16.47 5.58 -2.80
N THR A 9 -16.45 4.38 -3.37
CA THR A 9 -17.05 3.17 -2.82
C THR A 9 -16.03 2.04 -2.76
N THR A 10 -16.27 1.08 -1.86
CA THR A 10 -15.52 -0.17 -1.73
C THR A 10 -16.48 -1.25 -1.23
N TYR A 11 -15.98 -2.37 -0.72
CA TYR A 11 -16.85 -3.40 -0.14
C TYR A 11 -17.45 -2.94 1.22
N PRO A 12 -18.65 -3.40 1.58
CA PRO A 12 -19.43 -2.83 2.71
C PRO A 12 -18.74 -2.92 4.08
N THR A 13 -17.89 -3.93 4.29
CA THR A 13 -17.24 -4.20 5.58
C THR A 13 -15.82 -3.61 5.70
N ALA A 14 -15.38 -2.81 4.71
CA ALA A 14 -14.02 -2.30 4.63
C ALA A 14 -13.55 -1.61 5.93
N PHE A 15 -14.36 -0.71 6.46
CA PHE A 15 -13.96 0.09 7.64
C PHE A 15 -14.17 -0.59 8.99
N LEU A 16 -14.63 -1.86 9.02
CA LEU A 16 -14.73 -2.62 10.28
C LEU A 16 -13.34 -3.06 10.79
N HIS A 17 -12.41 -3.33 9.87
CA HIS A 17 -11.05 -3.72 10.18
C HIS A 17 -10.08 -2.88 9.36
N ARG A 18 -9.69 -1.74 9.91
CA ARG A 18 -8.82 -0.79 9.18
C ARG A 18 -7.45 -1.39 8.91
N GLY A 19 -7.05 -1.34 7.65
CA GLY A 19 -5.72 -1.69 7.16
C GLY A 19 -5.20 -0.62 6.21
N GLY A 20 -4.15 -0.93 5.47
CA GLY A 20 -3.56 0.01 4.50
C GLY A 20 -4.54 0.48 3.43
N GLY A 21 -5.42 -0.40 2.94
CA GLY A 21 -6.41 -0.06 1.89
C GLY A 21 -7.45 0.96 2.36
N GLU A 22 -7.94 0.84 3.60
CA GLU A 22 -8.92 1.77 4.17
C GLU A 22 -8.31 3.14 4.46
N LEU A 23 -7.06 3.18 4.93
CA LEU A 23 -6.30 4.43 5.09
C LEU A 23 -6.05 5.08 3.72
N GLU A 24 -5.72 4.28 2.72
CA GLU A 24 -5.58 4.71 1.33
C GLU A 24 -6.83 5.42 0.81
N LEU A 25 -8.02 4.90 1.09
CA LEU A 25 -9.29 5.54 0.66
C LEU A 25 -9.53 6.89 1.34
N VAL A 26 -9.19 7.03 2.62
CA VAL A 26 -9.32 8.30 3.34
C VAL A 26 -8.37 9.34 2.76
N ASP A 27 -7.12 8.95 2.53
CA ASP A 27 -6.11 9.82 1.92
C ASP A 27 -6.48 10.19 0.48
N LEU A 28 -7.00 9.22 -0.30
CA LEU A 28 -7.50 9.46 -1.65
C LEU A 28 -8.58 10.54 -1.68
N CYS A 29 -9.59 10.41 -0.82
CA CYS A 29 -10.67 11.38 -0.74
C CYS A 29 -10.15 12.78 -0.37
N SER A 30 -9.29 12.86 0.63
CA SER A 30 -8.70 14.12 1.09
C SER A 30 -7.86 14.80 0.00
N ASN A 31 -6.99 14.03 -0.67
CA ASN A 31 -6.10 14.57 -1.70
C ASN A 31 -6.84 14.92 -3.00
N LEU A 32 -7.88 14.19 -3.38
CA LEU A 32 -8.75 14.58 -4.51
C LEU A 32 -9.43 15.95 -4.24
N ARG A 33 -9.86 16.18 -2.99
CA ARG A 33 -10.43 17.49 -2.60
C ARG A 33 -9.39 18.61 -2.68
N GLN A 34 -8.15 18.37 -2.29
CA GLN A 34 -7.06 19.36 -2.46
C GLN A 34 -6.79 19.67 -3.93
N LEU A 35 -7.00 18.72 -4.83
CA LEU A 35 -6.90 18.91 -6.28
C LEU A 35 -8.18 19.48 -6.93
N GLY A 36 -9.14 19.93 -6.12
CA GLY A 36 -10.36 20.57 -6.59
C GLY A 36 -11.51 19.62 -6.95
N ILE A 37 -11.34 18.29 -6.80
CA ILE A 37 -12.40 17.31 -7.08
C ILE A 37 -13.33 17.20 -5.88
N ARG A 38 -14.63 17.35 -6.11
CA ARG A 38 -15.65 17.11 -5.08
C ARG A 38 -15.83 15.62 -4.86
N ALA A 39 -15.14 15.06 -3.87
CA ALA A 39 -15.14 13.64 -3.54
C ALA A 39 -15.73 13.39 -2.15
N ASP A 40 -16.56 12.35 -2.03
CA ASP A 40 -17.07 11.84 -0.76
C ASP A 40 -16.84 10.33 -0.69
N ILE A 41 -16.59 9.78 0.52
CA ILE A 41 -16.61 8.35 0.75
C ILE A 41 -18.03 7.95 1.08
N TYR A 42 -18.52 6.86 0.48
CA TYR A 42 -19.86 6.33 0.76
C TYR A 42 -20.04 6.02 2.24
N GLY A 43 -21.14 6.50 2.80
CA GLY A 43 -21.53 6.31 4.19
C GLY A 43 -22.68 7.22 4.58
N SER A 44 -23.01 7.27 5.86
CA SER A 44 -24.13 8.08 6.39
C SER A 44 -23.99 9.59 6.11
N GLY A 45 -22.76 10.07 5.90
CA GLY A 45 -22.49 11.48 5.56
C GLY A 45 -22.44 11.79 4.07
N SER A 46 -22.55 10.79 3.19
CA SER A 46 -22.55 11.02 1.75
C SER A 46 -23.92 11.53 1.26
N ALA A 47 -23.92 12.29 0.16
CA ALA A 47 -25.15 12.69 -0.49
C ALA A 47 -25.83 11.51 -1.20
N PRO A 48 -27.12 11.61 -1.60
CA PRO A 48 -27.76 10.60 -2.44
C PRO A 48 -27.05 10.42 -3.78
N LEU A 49 -27.10 9.20 -4.36
CA LEU A 49 -26.38 8.79 -5.58
C LEU A 49 -26.63 9.74 -6.78
N ASN A 50 -27.82 10.31 -6.90
CA ASN A 50 -28.16 11.24 -7.99
C ASN A 50 -27.37 12.55 -7.96
N LYS A 51 -26.67 12.85 -6.86
CA LYS A 51 -25.81 14.05 -6.70
C LYS A 51 -24.38 13.83 -7.19
N TYR A 52 -24.04 12.61 -7.60
CA TYR A 52 -22.71 12.27 -8.10
C TYR A 52 -22.74 12.02 -9.60
N ASP A 53 -21.63 12.30 -10.27
CA ASP A 53 -21.43 12.07 -11.69
C ASP A 53 -20.68 10.76 -11.94
N THR A 54 -19.74 10.46 -11.05
CA THR A 54 -18.81 9.34 -11.15
C THR A 54 -18.76 8.55 -9.84
N ILE A 55 -18.75 7.23 -9.96
CA ILE A 55 -18.40 6.32 -8.87
C ILE A 55 -16.96 5.87 -9.08
N LEU A 56 -16.11 6.13 -8.09
CA LEU A 56 -14.78 5.57 -8.00
C LEU A 56 -14.83 4.35 -7.07
N HIS A 57 -14.88 3.16 -7.67
CA HIS A 57 -14.93 1.92 -6.89
C HIS A 57 -13.53 1.36 -6.67
N TYR A 58 -13.22 1.06 -5.42
CA TYR A 58 -11.93 0.51 -5.01
C TYR A 58 -12.07 -0.96 -4.64
N SER A 59 -11.21 -1.81 -5.19
CA SER A 59 -11.14 -3.28 -5.08
C SER A 59 -12.07 -4.05 -6.01
N THR A 60 -11.83 -5.37 -6.10
CA THR A 60 -12.68 -6.34 -6.81
C THR A 60 -13.25 -7.40 -5.86
N ILE A 61 -13.38 -7.05 -4.57
CA ILE A 61 -14.00 -7.92 -3.57
C ILE A 61 -15.48 -8.13 -3.93
N PRO A 62 -15.97 -9.40 -4.00
CA PRO A 62 -17.29 -9.72 -4.53
C PRO A 62 -18.45 -8.95 -3.90
N THR A 63 -18.39 -8.70 -2.59
CA THR A 63 -19.43 -7.96 -1.85
C THR A 63 -19.54 -6.47 -2.24
N GLY A 64 -18.55 -5.93 -2.96
CA GLY A 64 -18.58 -4.57 -3.53
C GLY A 64 -19.32 -4.46 -4.86
N MET A 65 -19.66 -5.58 -5.52
CA MET A 65 -20.27 -5.60 -6.85
C MET A 65 -21.60 -4.83 -6.91
N GLU A 66 -22.41 -4.88 -5.84
CA GLU A 66 -23.72 -4.21 -5.83
C GLU A 66 -23.57 -2.67 -5.97
N PHE A 67 -22.52 -2.06 -5.44
CA PHE A 67 -22.25 -0.63 -5.66
C PHE A 67 -22.04 -0.30 -7.14
N VAL A 68 -21.31 -1.15 -7.84
CA VAL A 68 -21.02 -0.97 -9.27
C VAL A 68 -22.29 -1.18 -10.11
N LEU A 69 -23.07 -2.22 -9.80
CA LEU A 69 -24.32 -2.50 -10.48
C LEU A 69 -25.32 -1.36 -10.30
N GLU A 70 -25.49 -0.85 -9.07
CA GLU A 70 -26.39 0.26 -8.78
C GLU A 70 -25.94 1.56 -9.48
N ALA A 71 -24.64 1.82 -9.49
CA ALA A 71 -24.08 2.93 -10.25
C ALA A 71 -24.43 2.86 -11.76
N LYS A 72 -24.28 1.67 -12.36
CA LYS A 72 -24.61 1.45 -13.78
C LYS A 72 -26.12 1.58 -14.03
N ARG A 73 -26.99 1.04 -13.16
CA ARG A 73 -28.46 1.21 -13.24
C ARG A 73 -28.85 2.69 -13.21
N ALA A 74 -28.15 3.48 -12.38
CA ALA A 74 -28.37 4.93 -12.26
C ALA A 74 -27.68 5.76 -13.37
N GLY A 75 -27.09 5.12 -14.39
CA GLY A 75 -26.41 5.79 -15.51
C GLY A 75 -25.14 6.53 -15.12
N LYS A 76 -24.48 6.14 -14.01
CA LYS A 76 -23.26 6.79 -13.54
C LYS A 76 -22.02 6.22 -14.23
N LYS A 77 -21.02 7.07 -14.45
CA LYS A 77 -19.69 6.63 -14.84
C LYS A 77 -19.06 5.84 -13.70
N VAL A 78 -18.45 4.70 -14.02
CA VAL A 78 -17.73 3.85 -13.09
C VAL A 78 -16.23 3.85 -13.43
N VAL A 79 -15.43 4.36 -12.51
CA VAL A 79 -13.97 4.23 -12.53
C VAL A 79 -13.59 3.21 -11.49
N LEU A 80 -12.92 2.14 -11.89
CA LEU A 80 -12.50 1.05 -11.03
C LEU A 80 -11.00 1.18 -10.72
N MET A 81 -10.64 1.10 -9.45
CA MET A 81 -9.27 0.85 -8.99
C MET A 81 -9.22 -0.58 -8.44
N PRO A 82 -8.68 -1.54 -9.19
CA PRO A 82 -8.75 -2.96 -8.81
C PRO A 82 -8.06 -3.27 -7.49
N SER A 83 -6.91 -2.63 -7.23
CA SER A 83 -6.09 -2.89 -6.03
C SER A 83 -5.88 -4.38 -5.81
N LEU A 84 -5.43 -5.07 -6.86
CA LEU A 84 -5.44 -6.53 -6.96
C LEU A 84 -4.03 -7.06 -7.22
N TRP A 85 -3.66 -8.11 -6.48
CA TRP A 85 -2.44 -8.86 -6.73
C TRP A 85 -2.66 -10.34 -6.41
N TRP A 86 -2.52 -11.19 -7.41
CA TRP A 86 -2.61 -12.63 -7.25
C TRP A 86 -1.23 -13.26 -7.07
N LEU A 87 -1.04 -13.94 -5.93
CA LEU A 87 0.20 -14.68 -5.62
C LEU A 87 0.28 -16.05 -6.32
N LYS A 88 -0.87 -16.58 -6.70
CA LYS A 88 -1.06 -17.84 -7.40
C LYS A 88 -2.20 -17.71 -8.41
N GLU A 89 -2.41 -18.71 -9.23
CA GLU A 89 -3.54 -18.75 -10.13
C GLU A 89 -4.86 -18.60 -9.37
N PRO A 90 -5.68 -17.59 -9.73
CA PRO A 90 -6.99 -17.41 -9.13
C PRO A 90 -7.95 -18.52 -9.58
N THR A 91 -8.91 -18.82 -8.73
CA THR A 91 -10.03 -19.71 -9.05
C THR A 91 -10.89 -19.15 -10.18
N GLU A 92 -11.63 -20.02 -10.88
CA GLU A 92 -12.55 -19.58 -11.94
C GLU A 92 -13.59 -18.58 -11.41
N GLN A 93 -14.01 -18.73 -10.15
CA GLN A 93 -14.95 -17.79 -9.51
C GLN A 93 -14.30 -16.41 -9.30
N GLU A 94 -13.04 -16.35 -8.86
CA GLU A 94 -12.29 -15.09 -8.69
C GLU A 94 -12.06 -14.42 -10.04
N LYS A 95 -11.68 -15.20 -11.08
CA LYS A 95 -11.53 -14.71 -12.45
C LYS A 95 -12.84 -14.12 -12.97
N ALA A 96 -13.95 -14.87 -12.85
CA ALA A 96 -15.26 -14.45 -13.33
C ALA A 96 -15.76 -13.18 -12.63
N THR A 97 -15.62 -13.12 -11.31
CA THR A 97 -16.01 -11.92 -10.53
C THR A 97 -15.20 -10.70 -10.94
N THR A 98 -13.87 -10.84 -11.04
CA THR A 98 -13.01 -9.72 -11.43
C THR A 98 -13.28 -9.27 -12.86
N ALA A 99 -13.48 -10.21 -13.79
CA ALA A 99 -13.85 -9.90 -15.17
C ALA A 99 -15.19 -9.14 -15.25
N GLU A 100 -16.15 -9.44 -14.38
CA GLU A 100 -17.43 -8.72 -14.34
C GLU A 100 -17.25 -7.27 -13.85
N PHE A 101 -16.42 -7.02 -12.83
CA PHE A 101 -16.03 -5.66 -12.44
C PHE A 101 -15.40 -4.90 -13.63
N PHE A 102 -14.51 -5.56 -14.39
CA PHE A 102 -13.82 -4.94 -15.54
C PHE A 102 -14.79 -4.64 -16.69
N ARG A 103 -15.73 -5.55 -16.94
CA ARG A 103 -16.77 -5.35 -17.96
C ARG A 103 -17.64 -4.13 -17.64
N LEU A 104 -18.05 -3.98 -16.38
CA LEU A 104 -18.93 -2.90 -15.91
C LEU A 104 -18.21 -1.54 -15.81
N ALA A 105 -16.90 -1.55 -15.58
CA ALA A 105 -16.12 -0.32 -15.47
C ALA A 105 -16.03 0.42 -16.83
N ASP A 106 -16.18 1.73 -16.80
CA ASP A 106 -15.93 2.61 -17.95
C ASP A 106 -14.43 2.93 -18.08
N ARG A 107 -13.69 2.94 -16.97
CA ARG A 107 -12.24 3.05 -16.90
C ARG A 107 -11.70 2.19 -15.75
N MET A 108 -10.50 1.68 -15.92
CA MET A 108 -9.73 0.97 -14.88
C MET A 108 -8.44 1.73 -14.61
N VAL A 109 -8.14 2.00 -13.36
CA VAL A 109 -6.94 2.72 -12.92
C VAL A 109 -6.08 1.78 -12.11
N PHE A 110 -4.97 1.32 -12.68
CA PHE A 110 -3.98 0.50 -11.99
C PHE A 110 -2.93 1.40 -11.30
N LYS A 111 -2.49 0.99 -10.13
CA LYS A 111 -1.48 1.73 -9.34
C LYS A 111 -0.05 1.56 -9.88
N SER A 112 0.18 0.49 -10.65
CA SER A 112 1.46 0.18 -11.28
C SER A 112 1.27 -0.63 -12.56
N LYS A 113 2.28 -0.63 -13.42
CA LYS A 113 2.31 -1.51 -14.59
C LYS A 113 2.38 -2.97 -14.17
N SER A 114 3.14 -3.26 -13.12
CA SER A 114 3.29 -4.60 -12.56
C SER A 114 1.97 -5.15 -12.00
N GLU A 115 1.11 -4.32 -11.40
CA GLU A 115 -0.26 -4.72 -11.00
C GLU A 115 -1.11 -5.11 -12.23
N HIS A 116 -1.08 -4.27 -13.26
CA HIS A 116 -1.77 -4.56 -14.52
C HIS A 116 -1.26 -5.85 -15.17
N GLU A 117 0.04 -6.05 -15.24
CA GLU A 117 0.67 -7.26 -15.80
C GLU A 117 0.32 -8.51 -15.00
N ASN A 118 0.36 -8.42 -13.65
CA ASN A 118 -0.05 -9.53 -12.77
C ASN A 118 -1.50 -9.94 -13.06
N THR A 119 -2.40 -8.96 -13.18
CA THR A 119 -3.81 -9.20 -13.44
C THR A 119 -4.07 -9.75 -14.84
N SER A 120 -3.41 -9.18 -15.86
CA SER A 120 -3.60 -9.52 -17.28
C SER A 120 -3.12 -10.93 -17.64
N ARG A 121 -2.32 -11.55 -16.78
CA ARG A 121 -1.93 -12.98 -16.96
C ARG A 121 -3.13 -13.93 -16.89
N TRP A 122 -4.16 -13.54 -16.16
CA TRP A 122 -5.25 -14.44 -15.79
C TRP A 122 -6.59 -14.07 -16.40
N ILE A 123 -6.81 -12.78 -16.67
CA ILE A 123 -8.05 -12.27 -17.25
C ILE A 123 -7.76 -11.23 -18.33
N PRO A 124 -8.53 -11.18 -19.42
CA PRO A 124 -8.41 -10.15 -20.43
C PRO A 124 -8.72 -8.77 -19.84
N VAL A 125 -7.87 -7.79 -20.15
CA VAL A 125 -8.05 -6.39 -19.77
C VAL A 125 -8.17 -5.55 -21.05
N ASP A 126 -9.27 -4.83 -21.22
CA ASP A 126 -9.47 -3.92 -22.35
C ASP A 126 -8.52 -2.71 -22.22
N ALA A 127 -7.48 -2.68 -23.04
CA ALA A 127 -6.46 -1.63 -23.04
C ALA A 127 -7.04 -0.23 -23.27
N ALA A 128 -8.17 -0.10 -23.96
CA ALA A 128 -8.83 1.20 -24.20
C ALA A 128 -9.40 1.80 -22.90
N LYS A 129 -9.67 0.97 -21.89
CA LYS A 129 -10.20 1.38 -20.59
C LYS A 129 -9.09 1.63 -19.55
N VAL A 130 -7.83 1.24 -19.82
CA VAL A 130 -6.74 1.27 -18.84
C VAL A 130 -6.16 2.67 -18.69
N ALA A 131 -5.95 3.07 -17.46
CA ALA A 131 -5.14 4.21 -17.05
C ALA A 131 -4.22 3.79 -15.91
N PHE A 132 -3.14 4.53 -15.71
CA PHE A 132 -2.21 4.32 -14.61
C PHE A 132 -2.16 5.54 -13.72
N CYS A 133 -2.26 5.31 -12.41
CA CYS A 133 -2.07 6.35 -11.41
C CYS A 133 -1.18 5.79 -10.30
N ARG A 134 0.08 6.21 -10.28
CA ARG A 134 0.97 5.83 -9.19
C ARG A 134 0.43 6.40 -7.89
N TRP A 135 0.27 5.51 -6.93
CA TRP A 135 -0.13 5.95 -5.61
C TRP A 135 0.97 6.78 -4.96
N GLY A 136 0.58 7.64 -4.04
CA GLY A 136 1.48 8.59 -3.43
C GLY A 136 1.66 8.42 -1.94
N VAL A 137 2.61 9.17 -1.44
CA VAL A 137 2.98 9.28 -0.04
C VAL A 137 2.86 10.73 0.41
N ASP A 138 2.50 10.94 1.68
CA ASP A 138 2.34 12.28 2.27
C ASP A 138 3.70 12.92 2.55
N SER A 139 3.83 14.22 2.28
CA SER A 139 5.05 15.00 2.54
C SER A 139 5.44 15.06 4.02
N ALA A 140 4.54 14.76 4.94
CA ALA A 140 4.83 14.71 6.37
C ALA A 140 6.02 13.80 6.70
N PHE A 141 6.30 12.77 5.89
CA PHE A 141 7.45 11.89 6.10
C PHE A 141 8.80 12.51 5.74
N GLU A 142 8.82 13.67 5.08
CA GLU A 142 10.03 14.50 4.88
C GLU A 142 10.30 15.44 6.06
N GLU A 143 9.29 15.71 6.88
CA GLU A 143 9.44 16.58 8.05
C GLU A 143 10.25 15.88 9.13
N PRO A 144 11.25 16.56 9.72
CA PRO A 144 12.02 15.99 10.82
C PRO A 144 11.11 15.58 11.98
N ALA A 145 11.36 14.42 12.56
CA ALA A 145 10.75 13.96 13.80
C ALA A 145 11.80 13.89 14.90
N ASP A 146 11.36 13.96 16.15
CA ASP A 146 12.26 13.76 17.29
C ASP A 146 12.97 12.40 17.17
N ASN A 147 14.29 12.43 17.12
CA ASN A 147 15.14 11.25 16.92
C ASN A 147 15.19 10.32 18.14
N THR A 148 14.68 10.76 19.28
CA THR A 148 14.65 9.98 20.53
C THR A 148 13.28 9.45 20.88
N LEU A 149 12.21 10.04 20.36
CA LEU A 149 10.83 9.78 20.78
C LEU A 149 10.46 8.29 20.77
N PHE A 150 10.60 7.63 19.61
CA PHE A 150 10.27 6.21 19.50
C PHE A 150 11.25 5.32 20.26
N LYS A 151 12.55 5.66 20.22
CA LYS A 151 13.59 4.91 20.92
C LYS A 151 13.41 4.93 22.44
N GLN A 152 13.11 6.08 23.03
CA GLN A 152 12.86 6.21 24.46
C GLN A 152 11.57 5.51 24.88
N ALA A 153 10.48 5.71 24.14
CA ALA A 153 9.19 5.09 24.44
C ALA A 153 9.26 3.55 24.48
N HIS A 154 10.15 2.96 23.66
CA HIS A 154 10.25 1.50 23.54
C HIS A 154 11.57 0.93 24.03
N GLN A 155 12.42 1.72 24.72
CA GLN A 155 13.74 1.30 25.25
C GLN A 155 14.60 0.65 24.17
N LEU A 156 14.73 1.33 23.03
CA LEU A 156 15.51 0.89 21.87
C LEU A 156 16.74 1.81 21.69
N THR A 157 17.82 1.24 21.18
CA THR A 157 18.97 1.99 20.63
C THR A 157 18.93 1.91 19.11
N ASP A 158 19.41 0.82 18.55
CA ASP A 158 19.34 0.51 17.14
C ASP A 158 18.28 -0.55 16.91
N TYR A 159 17.56 -0.48 15.78
CA TYR A 159 16.52 -1.45 15.42
C TYR A 159 16.31 -1.49 13.92
N ILE A 160 15.82 -2.66 13.45
CA ILE A 160 15.27 -2.86 12.13
C ILE A 160 13.75 -2.71 12.27
N LEU A 161 13.12 -1.92 11.40
CA LEU A 161 11.69 -1.64 11.48
C LEU A 161 10.92 -2.36 10.36
N TRP A 162 9.85 -3.04 10.73
CA TRP A 162 8.86 -3.57 9.79
C TRP A 162 7.45 -3.09 10.18
N PRO A 163 6.93 -2.02 9.55
CA PRO A 163 5.55 -1.60 9.76
C PRO A 163 4.60 -2.39 8.87
N GLY A 164 3.41 -2.62 9.35
CA GLY A 164 2.34 -3.27 8.61
C GLY A 164 1.68 -4.41 9.38
N ILE A 165 0.53 -4.82 8.88
CA ILE A 165 -0.25 -5.90 9.49
C ILE A 165 0.54 -7.21 9.51
N ILE A 166 0.39 -7.98 10.58
CA ILE A 166 1.05 -9.28 10.73
C ILE A 166 0.10 -10.34 10.18
N GLU A 167 0.43 -10.86 9.02
CA GLU A 167 -0.32 -11.91 8.32
C GLU A 167 0.57 -12.69 7.37
N GLU A 168 0.15 -13.90 6.99
CA GLU A 168 0.98 -14.84 6.20
C GLU A 168 1.52 -14.23 4.89
N ARG A 169 0.69 -13.45 4.17
CA ARG A 169 1.11 -12.79 2.92
C ARG A 169 2.22 -11.76 3.15
N LYS A 170 2.29 -11.19 4.35
CA LYS A 170 3.34 -10.23 4.75
C LYS A 170 4.64 -10.91 5.13
N ASN A 171 4.65 -12.24 5.37
CA ASN A 171 5.86 -13.05 5.44
C ASN A 171 6.82 -12.74 6.62
N GLN A 172 6.33 -12.17 7.71
CA GLN A 172 7.17 -11.83 8.86
C GLN A 172 7.89 -13.05 9.44
N LEU A 173 7.27 -14.23 9.40
CA LEU A 173 7.86 -15.45 9.95
C LEU A 173 9.16 -15.85 9.26
N THR A 174 9.24 -15.72 7.92
CA THR A 174 10.49 -16.00 7.19
C THR A 174 11.58 -14.99 7.56
N ALA A 175 11.24 -13.71 7.72
CA ALA A 175 12.19 -12.69 8.16
C ALA A 175 12.68 -12.92 9.60
N ILE A 176 11.81 -13.37 10.51
CA ILE A 176 12.19 -13.76 11.86
C ILE A 176 13.22 -14.88 11.81
N HIS A 177 12.97 -15.93 11.02
CA HIS A 177 13.94 -17.02 10.85
C HIS A 177 15.25 -16.55 10.23
N ALA A 178 15.21 -15.63 9.27
CA ALA A 178 16.40 -15.06 8.65
C ALA A 178 17.27 -14.26 9.63
N LEU A 179 16.63 -13.56 10.55
CA LEU A 179 17.29 -12.58 11.44
C LEU A 179 17.40 -13.04 12.89
N LYS A 180 17.07 -14.29 13.20
CA LYS A 180 17.07 -14.79 14.58
C LYS A 180 18.41 -14.65 15.32
N GLU A 181 19.54 -14.65 14.61
CA GLU A 181 20.88 -14.47 15.17
C GLU A 181 21.33 -12.98 15.16
N SER A 182 20.47 -12.06 14.70
CA SER A 182 20.78 -10.64 14.67
C SER A 182 20.89 -10.09 16.09
N LYS A 183 21.93 -9.29 16.33
CA LYS A 183 22.07 -8.53 17.58
C LYS A 183 21.19 -7.27 17.62
N ILE A 184 20.75 -6.80 16.44
CA ILE A 184 19.86 -5.65 16.31
C ILE A 184 18.43 -6.18 16.34
N PRO A 185 17.56 -5.69 17.26
CA PRO A 185 16.18 -6.13 17.34
C PRO A 185 15.41 -5.77 16.09
N VAL A 186 14.50 -6.66 15.67
CA VAL A 186 13.47 -6.34 14.69
C VAL A 186 12.22 -5.90 15.44
N VAL A 187 11.68 -4.75 15.04
CA VAL A 187 10.44 -4.19 15.57
C VAL A 187 9.35 -4.35 14.51
N PHE A 188 8.42 -5.24 14.77
CA PHE A 188 7.19 -5.39 13.99
C PHE A 188 6.15 -4.43 14.55
N LEU A 189 5.66 -3.52 13.69
CA LEU A 189 4.78 -2.42 14.09
C LEU A 189 3.44 -2.55 13.36
N GLY A 190 2.47 -3.17 14.00
CA GLY A 190 1.14 -3.37 13.42
C GLY A 190 0.30 -4.38 14.17
N ASP A 191 -0.99 -4.36 13.85
CA ASP A 191 -1.94 -5.33 14.37
C ASP A 191 -1.88 -6.64 13.56
N TYR A 192 -2.69 -7.64 13.91
CA TYR A 192 -2.80 -8.91 13.19
C TYR A 192 -4.25 -9.24 12.83
N ARG A 193 -4.44 -9.95 11.74
CA ARG A 193 -5.74 -10.53 11.35
C ARG A 193 -5.85 -12.00 11.67
N ASP A 194 -4.73 -12.73 11.54
CA ASP A 194 -4.62 -14.15 11.87
C ASP A 194 -3.84 -14.33 13.17
N ARG A 195 -4.57 -14.71 14.20
CA ARG A 195 -4.00 -14.93 15.53
C ARG A 195 -3.01 -16.10 15.54
N SER A 196 -3.27 -17.15 14.77
CA SER A 196 -2.41 -18.34 14.75
C SER A 196 -1.06 -18.02 14.13
N TYR A 197 -1.04 -17.22 13.04
CA TYR A 197 0.17 -16.75 12.41
C TYR A 197 0.95 -15.80 13.33
N TYR A 198 0.25 -14.85 13.99
CA TYR A 198 0.86 -13.95 14.96
C TYR A 198 1.55 -14.72 16.10
N GLU A 199 0.85 -15.70 16.71
CA GLU A 199 1.41 -16.54 17.78
C GLU A 199 2.62 -17.34 17.30
N ALA A 200 2.61 -17.83 16.05
CA ALA A 200 3.77 -18.49 15.44
C ALA A 200 4.95 -17.54 15.28
N CYS A 201 4.72 -16.30 14.86
CA CYS A 201 5.77 -15.27 14.77
C CYS A 201 6.36 -14.95 16.14
N VAL A 202 5.53 -14.71 17.15
CA VAL A 202 5.99 -14.42 18.51
C VAL A 202 6.79 -15.59 19.09
N LYS A 203 6.34 -16.83 18.89
CA LYS A 203 7.03 -18.04 19.35
C LYS A 203 8.40 -18.23 18.70
N ALA A 204 8.52 -17.90 17.43
CA ALA A 204 9.77 -18.06 16.67
C ALA A 204 10.77 -16.91 16.91
N ALA A 205 10.30 -15.77 17.35
CA ALA A 205 11.11 -14.57 17.53
C ALA A 205 12.04 -14.67 18.76
N PRO A 206 13.30 -14.18 18.66
CA PRO A 206 14.15 -13.97 19.81
C PRO A 206 13.53 -12.98 20.80
N ALA A 207 13.84 -13.13 22.10
CA ALA A 207 13.25 -12.32 23.17
C ALA A 207 13.47 -10.81 23.03
N HIS A 208 14.49 -10.39 22.30
CA HIS A 208 14.77 -8.96 22.06
C HIS A 208 14.02 -8.37 20.87
N PHE A 209 13.34 -9.19 20.05
CA PHE A 209 12.43 -8.68 19.00
C PHE A 209 11.16 -8.12 19.64
N LYS A 210 10.57 -7.11 19.02
CA LYS A 210 9.38 -6.45 19.57
C LYS A 210 8.21 -6.52 18.57
N PHE A 211 7.04 -6.79 19.15
CA PHE A 211 5.76 -6.71 18.45
C PHE A 211 4.97 -5.58 19.09
N LEU A 212 4.79 -4.50 18.37
CA LEU A 212 4.14 -3.29 18.84
C LEU A 212 2.85 -3.05 18.06
N PRO A 213 1.83 -2.48 18.70
CA PRO A 213 0.59 -2.15 18.02
C PRO A 213 0.83 -1.11 16.91
N HIS A 214 -0.12 -1.01 16.00
CA HIS A 214 -0.17 0.01 14.96
C HIS A 214 -0.09 1.41 15.57
N LEU A 215 0.68 2.28 14.98
CA LEU A 215 0.75 3.70 15.31
C LEU A 215 -0.17 4.51 14.40
N GLN A 216 -0.66 5.64 14.92
CA GLN A 216 -1.46 6.56 14.12
C GLN A 216 -0.67 7.02 12.87
N ALA A 217 -1.28 6.89 11.71
CA ALA A 217 -0.69 7.32 10.45
C ALA A 217 -0.24 8.80 10.52
N LYS A 218 0.94 9.08 9.95
CA LYS A 218 1.56 10.42 9.88
C LYS A 218 1.90 11.04 11.24
N SER A 219 1.67 10.34 12.37
CA SER A 219 2.04 10.85 13.69
C SER A 219 3.56 11.04 13.80
N GLU A 220 3.98 11.95 14.68
CA GLU A 220 5.40 12.15 14.96
C GLU A 220 6.06 10.86 15.49
N MET A 221 5.33 10.06 16.27
CA MET A 221 5.80 8.77 16.77
C MET A 221 6.10 7.80 15.60
N LEU A 222 5.24 7.70 14.59
CA LEU A 222 5.47 6.88 13.40
C LEU A 222 6.63 7.41 12.57
N ARG A 223 6.70 8.73 12.35
CA ARG A 223 7.82 9.36 11.64
C ARG A 223 9.14 9.13 12.37
N SER A 224 9.16 9.30 13.71
CA SER A 224 10.32 8.98 14.55
C SER A 224 10.73 7.51 14.42
N ALA A 225 9.76 6.59 14.41
CA ALA A 225 10.04 5.17 14.22
C ALA A 225 10.71 4.87 12.87
N ILE A 226 10.21 5.47 11.78
CA ILE A 226 10.77 5.25 10.44
C ILE A 226 12.11 5.95 10.28
N GLN A 227 12.21 7.24 10.61
CA GLN A 227 13.43 8.04 10.37
C GLN A 227 14.64 7.58 11.18
N ASN A 228 14.43 6.87 12.30
CA ASN A 228 15.50 6.48 13.20
C ASN A 228 15.80 4.97 13.26
N CYS A 229 15.18 4.19 12.37
CA CYS A 229 15.55 2.78 12.21
C CYS A 229 16.88 2.66 11.43
N LYS A 230 17.63 1.60 11.70
CA LYS A 230 18.86 1.28 10.95
C LYS A 230 18.55 0.77 9.55
N VAL A 231 17.51 -0.02 9.43
CA VAL A 231 17.01 -0.59 8.17
C VAL A 231 15.49 -0.65 8.24
N PHE A 232 14.85 -0.17 7.21
CA PHE A 232 13.45 -0.47 6.93
C PHE A 232 13.38 -1.80 6.18
N LEU A 233 12.64 -2.75 6.70
CA LEU A 233 12.52 -4.11 6.14
C LEU A 233 11.07 -4.41 5.80
N GLU A 234 10.79 -4.73 4.54
CA GLU A 234 9.49 -5.20 4.11
C GLU A 234 9.64 -6.19 2.94
N VAL A 235 9.65 -7.49 3.26
CA VAL A 235 9.83 -8.58 2.28
C VAL A 235 8.61 -9.51 2.22
N PRO A 236 7.42 -8.96 1.88
CA PRO A 236 6.20 -9.74 1.74
C PRO A 236 6.27 -10.67 0.53
N LEU A 237 5.33 -11.65 0.47
CA LEU A 237 5.11 -12.48 -0.71
C LEU A 237 4.35 -11.73 -1.82
N GLU A 238 3.67 -10.66 -1.47
CA GLU A 238 3.00 -9.70 -2.36
C GLU A 238 3.87 -8.44 -2.54
N PRO A 239 3.47 -7.44 -3.34
CA PRO A 239 4.19 -6.18 -3.38
C PRO A 239 4.33 -5.52 -2.01
N PRO A 240 5.46 -4.87 -1.70
CA PRO A 240 5.60 -4.02 -0.52
C PRO A 240 4.49 -2.97 -0.42
N GLY A 241 4.22 -2.52 0.79
CA GLY A 241 3.18 -1.53 1.06
C GLY A 241 3.60 -0.09 0.77
N PHE A 242 2.69 0.85 1.07
CA PHE A 242 2.98 2.29 0.95
C PHE A 242 4.04 2.76 1.94
N SER A 243 4.20 2.07 3.05
CA SER A 243 5.28 2.25 4.01
C SER A 243 6.67 2.26 3.38
N ALA A 244 6.86 1.58 2.25
CA ALA A 244 8.10 1.65 1.49
C ALA A 244 8.37 3.06 0.92
N PHE A 245 7.33 3.78 0.46
CA PHE A 245 7.49 5.18 0.02
C PHE A 245 7.72 6.13 1.20
N GLU A 246 7.10 5.87 2.35
CA GLU A 246 7.33 6.61 3.60
C GLU A 246 8.80 6.50 4.03
N ALA A 247 9.35 5.29 4.02
CA ALA A 247 10.76 5.05 4.32
C ALA A 247 11.71 5.71 3.30
N ALA A 248 11.34 5.69 2.02
CA ALA A 248 12.13 6.34 0.97
C ALA A 248 12.18 7.86 1.13
N LEU A 249 11.06 8.51 1.51
CA LEU A 249 11.04 9.93 1.85
C LEU A 249 11.84 10.23 3.12
N ALA A 250 11.81 9.33 4.08
CA ALA A 250 12.59 9.43 5.34
C ALA A 250 14.09 9.18 5.13
N LYS A 251 14.55 8.81 3.93
CA LYS A 251 15.97 8.58 3.58
C LYS A 251 16.64 7.51 4.42
N VAL A 252 15.95 6.42 4.70
CA VAL A 252 16.52 5.30 5.47
C VAL A 252 16.94 4.15 4.55
N PRO A 253 17.95 3.33 4.94
CA PRO A 253 18.30 2.14 4.18
C PRO A 253 17.12 1.17 4.15
N MET A 254 16.86 0.58 2.97
CA MET A 254 15.67 -0.26 2.77
C MET A 254 16.03 -1.63 2.22
N VAL A 255 15.32 -2.64 2.71
CA VAL A 255 15.28 -3.99 2.14
C VAL A 255 13.84 -4.31 1.78
N LEU A 256 13.60 -4.57 0.51
CA LEU A 256 12.27 -4.93 -0.03
C LEU A 256 12.31 -6.30 -0.70
N SER A 257 11.14 -6.93 -0.86
CA SER A 257 11.07 -8.14 -1.69
C SER A 257 11.42 -7.82 -3.15
N GLU A 258 12.20 -8.69 -3.77
CA GLU A 258 12.44 -8.65 -5.21
C GLU A 258 11.15 -8.89 -6.00
N GLY A 259 11.08 -8.31 -7.20
CA GLY A 259 9.97 -8.50 -8.12
C GLY A 259 9.64 -7.24 -8.91
N SER A 260 8.78 -7.41 -9.91
CA SER A 260 8.47 -6.36 -10.90
C SER A 260 7.95 -5.05 -10.28
N TRP A 261 7.25 -5.13 -9.14
CA TRP A 261 6.78 -3.94 -8.45
C TRP A 261 7.96 -3.15 -7.84
N SER A 262 8.86 -3.83 -7.14
CA SER A 262 10.06 -3.18 -6.57
C SER A 262 10.98 -2.62 -7.65
N ASP A 263 11.13 -3.34 -8.77
CA ASP A 263 11.88 -2.86 -9.93
C ASP A 263 11.22 -1.62 -10.56
N GLU A 264 9.89 -1.58 -10.67
CA GLU A 264 9.17 -0.44 -11.25
C GLU A 264 9.34 0.84 -10.41
N HIS A 265 9.37 0.72 -9.08
CA HIS A 265 9.34 1.87 -8.19
C HIS A 265 10.71 2.26 -7.65
N PHE A 266 11.59 1.29 -7.42
CA PHE A 266 12.83 1.47 -6.66
C PHE A 266 14.10 0.94 -7.36
N ALA A 267 14.03 0.55 -8.65
CA ALA A 267 15.12 -0.10 -9.39
C ALA A 267 16.53 0.43 -9.04
N GLY A 268 17.37 -0.44 -8.46
CA GLY A 268 18.76 -0.11 -8.11
C GLY A 268 18.94 0.87 -6.92
N LEU A 269 17.85 1.33 -6.29
CA LEU A 269 17.89 2.33 -5.21
C LEU A 269 17.74 1.73 -3.81
N VAL A 270 17.38 0.46 -3.72
CA VAL A 270 17.16 -0.29 -2.47
C VAL A 270 17.80 -1.67 -2.56
N HIS A 271 17.99 -2.32 -1.42
CA HIS A 271 18.41 -3.71 -1.40
C HIS A 271 17.18 -4.62 -1.62
N LEU A 272 17.31 -5.61 -2.50
CA LEU A 272 16.25 -6.55 -2.81
C LEU A 272 16.58 -7.93 -2.24
N ALA A 273 15.55 -8.64 -1.78
CA ALA A 273 15.68 -10.00 -1.25
C ALA A 273 14.59 -10.90 -1.82
N ASP A 274 14.94 -12.15 -2.13
CA ASP A 274 13.95 -13.20 -2.34
C ASP A 274 13.18 -13.46 -1.04
N PRO A 275 11.87 -13.15 -0.99
CA PRO A 275 11.07 -13.28 0.23
C PRO A 275 10.96 -14.73 0.74
N LYS A 276 11.28 -15.73 -0.10
CA LYS A 276 11.26 -17.15 0.25
C LYS A 276 12.60 -17.68 0.76
N SER A 277 13.66 -16.87 0.69
CA SER A 277 15.01 -17.24 1.08
C SER A 277 15.50 -16.50 2.32
N THR A 278 15.58 -17.19 3.44
CA THR A 278 16.16 -16.63 4.68
C THR A 278 17.58 -16.13 4.47
N GLN A 279 18.37 -16.81 3.64
CA GLN A 279 19.74 -16.41 3.31
C GLN A 279 19.77 -15.11 2.48
N SER A 280 18.85 -14.97 1.52
CA SER A 280 18.72 -13.74 0.71
C SER A 280 18.36 -12.55 1.59
N ILE A 281 17.36 -12.72 2.48
CA ILE A 281 16.93 -11.68 3.42
C ILE A 281 18.08 -11.27 4.33
N GLN A 282 18.79 -12.24 4.91
CA GLN A 282 19.93 -11.96 5.80
C GLN A 282 21.03 -11.17 5.08
N LYS A 283 21.41 -11.58 3.87
CA LYS A 283 22.42 -10.87 3.06
C LYS A 283 22.00 -9.44 2.72
N ALA A 284 20.75 -9.26 2.30
CA ALA A 284 20.23 -7.94 1.95
C ALA A 284 20.18 -7.00 3.17
N VAL A 285 19.77 -7.49 4.34
CA VAL A 285 19.78 -6.71 5.58
C VAL A 285 21.20 -6.35 5.99
N GLN A 286 22.15 -7.29 5.91
CA GLN A 286 23.56 -7.01 6.21
C GLN A 286 24.11 -5.92 5.28
N ALA A 287 23.87 -6.01 3.99
CA ALA A 287 24.27 -4.98 3.03
C ALA A 287 23.65 -3.61 3.32
N ALA A 288 22.36 -3.59 3.70
CA ALA A 288 21.67 -2.34 4.05
C ALA A 288 22.19 -1.70 5.34
N LEU A 289 22.69 -2.48 6.28
CA LEU A 289 23.33 -1.97 7.50
C LEU A 289 24.68 -1.31 7.23
N GLU A 290 25.37 -1.71 6.17
CA GLU A 290 26.70 -1.24 5.80
C GLU A 290 26.69 -0.11 4.75
N THR A 291 25.55 0.09 4.09
CA THR A 291 25.42 1.01 2.94
C THR A 291 24.41 2.11 3.27
N PRO A 292 24.77 3.40 3.13
CA PRO A 292 23.80 4.48 3.26
C PRO A 292 22.75 4.38 2.14
N PRO A 293 21.54 4.94 2.34
CA PRO A 293 20.52 4.97 1.30
C PRO A 293 21.01 5.72 0.07
N ALA A 294 20.61 5.27 -1.12
CA ALA A 294 20.98 5.92 -2.36
C ALA A 294 20.48 7.38 -2.39
N ALA A 295 21.33 8.32 -2.78
CA ALA A 295 21.00 9.74 -2.78
C ALA A 295 19.77 10.05 -3.67
N GLU A 296 19.60 9.31 -4.76
CA GLU A 296 18.48 9.44 -5.68
C GLU A 296 17.16 8.86 -5.15
N LEU A 297 17.18 8.02 -4.12
CA LEU A 297 15.98 7.34 -3.58
C LEU A 297 14.91 8.35 -3.17
N HIS A 298 15.28 9.32 -2.32
CA HIS A 298 14.37 10.37 -1.88
C HIS A 298 13.86 11.22 -3.05
N LYS A 299 14.78 11.71 -3.90
CA LYS A 299 14.42 12.56 -5.05
C LYS A 299 13.49 11.87 -6.04
N ASN A 300 13.73 10.59 -6.31
CA ASN A 300 12.88 9.79 -7.19
C ASN A 300 11.48 9.61 -6.58
N THR A 301 11.41 9.29 -5.27
CA THR A 301 10.14 9.13 -4.57
C THR A 301 9.38 10.45 -4.48
N HIS A 302 10.02 11.54 -4.10
CA HIS A 302 9.42 12.87 -4.06
C HIS A 302 8.82 13.25 -5.43
N ASN A 303 9.59 13.15 -6.51
CA ASN A 303 9.14 13.58 -7.83
C ASN A 303 8.03 12.71 -8.44
N ARG A 304 7.89 11.46 -8.03
CA ARG A 304 6.99 10.50 -8.68
C ARG A 304 5.80 10.09 -7.83
N HIS A 305 5.92 10.23 -6.51
CA HIS A 305 4.99 9.64 -5.55
C HIS A 305 4.45 10.63 -4.50
N LEU A 306 4.81 11.91 -4.56
CA LEU A 306 4.32 12.86 -3.57
C LEU A 306 2.84 13.17 -3.79
N LEU A 307 2.05 13.07 -2.72
CA LEU A 307 0.65 13.51 -2.68
C LEU A 307 0.57 15.05 -2.53
N PRO A 308 -0.44 15.71 -3.09
CA PRO A 308 -1.50 15.16 -3.95
C PRO A 308 -1.13 15.02 -5.44
N GLN A 309 0.04 15.51 -5.88
CA GLN A 309 0.42 15.64 -7.30
C GLN A 309 0.47 14.29 -8.03
N SER A 310 0.86 13.21 -7.35
CA SER A 310 0.86 11.86 -7.93
C SER A 310 -0.53 11.39 -8.40
N LEU A 311 -1.61 12.01 -7.90
CA LEU A 311 -3.00 11.69 -8.29
C LEU A 311 -3.50 12.45 -9.54
N GLU A 312 -2.72 13.33 -10.13
CA GLU A 312 -3.15 14.04 -11.36
C GLU A 312 -3.62 13.12 -12.49
N PRO A 313 -3.00 11.94 -12.76
CA PRO A 313 -3.52 11.02 -13.77
C PRO A 313 -4.92 10.49 -13.44
N LEU A 314 -5.22 10.25 -12.17
CA LEU A 314 -6.56 9.88 -11.72
C LEU A 314 -7.55 11.03 -11.93
N VAL A 315 -7.19 12.25 -11.57
CA VAL A 315 -8.03 13.44 -11.79
C VAL A 315 -8.40 13.57 -13.27
N ARG A 316 -7.43 13.45 -14.17
CA ARG A 316 -7.68 13.45 -15.63
C ARG A 316 -8.67 12.34 -16.02
N THR A 317 -8.49 11.13 -15.48
CA THR A 317 -9.39 9.99 -15.75
C THR A 317 -10.83 10.25 -15.26
N LEU A 318 -10.98 10.87 -14.09
CA LEU A 318 -12.29 11.23 -13.52
C LEU A 318 -13.00 12.30 -14.37
N GLN A 319 -12.27 13.26 -14.93
CA GLN A 319 -12.78 14.37 -15.73
C GLN A 319 -13.11 14.01 -17.20
N LEU A 320 -12.60 12.88 -17.72
CA LEU A 320 -12.92 12.42 -19.07
C LEU A 320 -14.44 12.12 -19.16
N ARG A 321 -15.10 12.62 -20.20
CA ARG A 321 -16.47 12.20 -20.52
C ARG A 321 -16.43 10.76 -21.06
N THR A 322 -17.42 9.95 -20.70
CA THR A 322 -17.68 8.64 -21.32
C THR A 322 -18.21 8.81 -22.71
#